data_8486e86fadcce35dc13d9113b97a9049
#
_entry.id   8486e86fadcce35dc13d9113b97a9049
#
_cell.length_a   1.000
_cell.length_b   1.000
_cell.length_c   1.000
_cell.angle_alpha   90.00
_cell.angle_beta   90.00
_cell.angle_gamma   90.00
#
_symmetry.space_group_name_H-M   'P 1'
#
loop_
_entity.id
_entity.type
_entity.pdbx_description
1 polymer ?
#
loop_
_entity_poly.entity_id
_entity_poly.type
_entity_poly.pdbx_seq_one_letter_code
_entity_poly.pdbx_strand_id
1 'polypeptide(L)'
;LDQLPDDIQHQVKMTKIGVVSAPLQRDGLVILIRNEGRRQDGVADPSQDMITLARAVYPLAKDASNADKLEAAAKLERDTASINSCDGLVALNQSYGSGIQGLIKNVNLGSFNRPLQALVNDLKAGVPSKPLSFTEGISVFMLCDRISPKITLPPRDEVLQVEFDKIFAS
;
A
#
# COMPACT_ATOMS: atom_id res chain seq x y z
N LEU A 1 -4.87 -0.16 20.77
CA LEU A 1 -4.45 -1.28 21.64
C LEU A 1 -5.27 -1.34 22.93
N ASP A 2 -5.62 -0.22 23.51
CA ASP A 2 -6.28 -0.10 24.83
C ASP A 2 -7.68 -0.75 24.90
N GLN A 3 -8.25 -1.15 23.78
CA GLN A 3 -9.51 -1.89 23.70
C GLN A 3 -9.33 -3.43 23.70
N LEU A 4 -8.09 -3.90 23.68
CA LEU A 4 -7.79 -5.32 23.73
C LEU A 4 -7.51 -5.78 25.17
N PRO A 5 -7.80 -7.03 25.53
CA PRO A 5 -7.38 -7.60 26.81
C PRO A 5 -5.87 -7.53 27.02
N ASP A 6 -5.43 -7.37 28.27
CA ASP A 6 -4.02 -7.09 28.62
C ASP A 6 -3.04 -8.15 28.12
N ASP A 7 -3.41 -9.42 28.18
CA ASP A 7 -2.63 -10.56 27.68
C ASP A 7 -2.41 -10.48 26.17
N ILE A 8 -3.46 -10.08 25.43
CA ILE A 8 -3.37 -9.86 23.97
C ILE A 8 -2.53 -8.61 23.67
N GLN A 9 -2.73 -7.52 24.41
CA GLN A 9 -1.91 -6.31 24.27
C GLN A 9 -0.42 -6.61 24.48
N HIS A 10 -0.10 -7.35 25.55
CA HIS A 10 1.28 -7.76 25.83
C HIS A 10 1.86 -8.56 24.68
N GLN A 11 1.12 -9.57 24.20
CA GLN A 11 1.56 -10.42 23.08
C GLN A 11 1.79 -9.61 21.80
N VAL A 12 0.90 -8.66 21.48
CA VAL A 12 1.07 -7.75 20.33
C VAL A 12 2.33 -6.89 20.49
N LYS A 13 2.59 -6.35 21.69
CA LYS A 13 3.80 -5.52 21.95
C LYS A 13 5.09 -6.32 21.78
N MET A 14 5.10 -7.59 22.17
CA MET A 14 6.29 -8.46 22.12
C MET A 14 6.51 -9.10 20.74
N THR A 15 5.46 -9.23 19.91
CA THR A 15 5.57 -9.87 18.60
C THR A 15 6.19 -8.91 17.58
N LYS A 16 7.27 -9.33 16.93
CA LYS A 16 7.92 -8.54 15.87
C LYS A 16 7.00 -8.41 14.65
N ILE A 17 7.16 -7.32 13.89
CA ILE A 17 6.40 -7.09 12.65
C ILE A 17 6.67 -8.25 11.66
N GLY A 18 5.61 -8.76 11.05
CA GLY A 18 5.63 -9.88 10.10
C GLY A 18 5.73 -11.27 10.72
N VAL A 19 5.93 -11.37 12.03
CA VAL A 19 6.06 -12.66 12.74
C VAL A 19 4.73 -13.05 13.38
N VAL A 20 4.45 -14.35 13.42
CA VAL A 20 3.30 -14.91 14.17
C VAL A 20 3.74 -15.17 15.61
N SER A 21 2.90 -14.82 16.58
CA SER A 21 3.16 -15.03 18.00
C SER A 21 3.19 -16.51 18.38
N ALA A 22 3.72 -16.79 19.57
CA ALA A 22 3.43 -18.04 20.25
C ALA A 22 1.90 -18.16 20.48
N PRO A 23 1.35 -19.40 20.54
CA PRO A 23 -0.07 -19.62 20.82
C PRO A 23 -0.45 -19.08 22.20
N LEU A 24 -1.50 -18.27 22.26
CA LEU A 24 -2.11 -17.79 23.49
C LEU A 24 -3.42 -18.57 23.74
N GLN A 25 -3.54 -19.20 24.92
CA GLN A 25 -4.76 -19.88 25.30
C GLN A 25 -5.66 -18.93 26.10
N ARG A 26 -6.91 -18.77 25.64
CA ARG A 26 -7.89 -17.93 26.31
C ARG A 26 -9.31 -18.47 26.08
N ASP A 27 -10.08 -18.62 27.13
CA ASP A 27 -11.51 -19.01 27.09
C ASP A 27 -11.75 -20.28 26.25
N GLY A 28 -10.83 -21.27 26.33
CA GLY A 28 -10.90 -22.51 25.55
C GLY A 28 -10.48 -22.38 24.07
N LEU A 29 -10.03 -21.20 23.66
CA LEU A 29 -9.55 -20.93 22.31
C LEU A 29 -8.02 -20.80 22.28
N VAL A 30 -7.43 -21.16 21.14
CA VAL A 30 -6.02 -20.90 20.84
C VAL A 30 -5.94 -19.71 19.87
N ILE A 31 -5.33 -18.63 20.32
CA ILE A 31 -5.20 -17.38 19.56
C ILE A 31 -3.76 -17.27 19.04
N LEU A 32 -3.63 -17.04 17.74
CA LEU A 32 -2.36 -16.68 17.10
C LEU A 32 -2.46 -15.23 16.61
N ILE A 33 -1.44 -14.43 16.92
CA ILE A 33 -1.41 -13.01 16.56
C ILE A 33 -0.26 -12.79 15.58
N ARG A 34 -0.55 -12.15 14.47
CA ARG A 34 0.47 -11.63 13.56
C ARG A 34 0.46 -10.11 13.60
N ASN A 35 1.58 -9.54 14.03
CA ASN A 35 1.76 -8.10 14.00
C ASN A 35 2.17 -7.69 12.58
N GLU A 36 1.32 -6.99 11.87
CA GLU A 36 1.56 -6.62 10.48
C GLU A 36 2.14 -5.22 10.32
N GLY A 37 2.14 -4.42 11.36
CA GLY A 37 2.69 -3.08 11.38
C GLY A 37 2.48 -2.39 12.71
N ARG A 38 3.31 -1.42 13.01
CA ARG A 38 3.16 -0.52 14.15
C ARG A 38 3.05 0.89 13.63
N ARG A 39 2.15 1.65 14.19
CA ARG A 39 1.99 3.08 13.93
C ARG A 39 2.31 3.85 15.19
N GLN A 40 2.91 5.00 15.02
CA GLN A 40 3.10 5.96 16.09
C GLN A 40 1.97 6.98 16.04
N ASP A 41 1.51 7.42 17.20
CA ASP A 41 0.56 8.52 17.28
C ASP A 41 1.16 9.76 16.61
N GLY A 42 0.35 10.47 15.82
CA GLY A 42 0.80 11.63 15.07
C GLY A 42 1.48 11.35 13.74
N VAL A 43 1.62 10.08 13.32
CA VAL A 43 2.09 9.72 11.99
C VAL A 43 0.90 9.35 11.10
N ALA A 44 0.80 10.02 9.94
CA ALA A 44 -0.23 9.72 8.96
C ALA A 44 -0.20 8.24 8.55
N ASP A 45 -1.38 7.63 8.47
CA ASP A 45 -1.52 6.28 7.93
C ASP A 45 -1.48 6.34 6.41
N PRO A 46 -0.42 5.81 5.75
CA PRO A 46 -0.35 5.85 4.29
C PRO A 46 -1.54 5.15 3.61
N SER A 47 -2.20 4.20 4.30
CA SER A 47 -3.39 3.54 3.75
C SER A 47 -4.58 4.48 3.61
N GLN A 48 -4.57 5.63 4.29
CA GLN A 48 -5.61 6.66 4.19
C GLN A 48 -5.33 7.68 3.09
N ASP A 49 -4.18 7.60 2.43
CA ASP A 49 -3.83 8.51 1.35
C ASP A 49 -4.79 8.34 0.17
N MET A 50 -5.21 9.47 -0.37
CA MET A 50 -5.89 9.52 -1.65
C MET A 50 -4.85 9.68 -2.75
N ILE A 51 -4.84 8.75 -3.70
CA ILE A 51 -3.83 8.72 -4.76
C ILE A 51 -4.45 8.81 -6.14
N THR A 52 -3.69 9.35 -7.06
CA THR A 52 -3.95 9.27 -8.50
C THR A 52 -2.80 8.52 -9.15
N LEU A 53 -3.12 7.44 -9.87
CA LEU A 53 -2.16 6.60 -10.56
C LEU A 53 -2.44 6.60 -12.06
N ALA A 54 -1.39 6.75 -12.86
CA ALA A 54 -1.40 6.34 -14.26
C ALA A 54 -0.88 4.91 -14.38
N ARG A 55 -1.40 4.17 -15.35
CA ARG A 55 -0.88 2.84 -15.72
C ARG A 55 -0.86 2.66 -17.23
N ALA A 56 0.11 1.88 -17.69
CA ALA A 56 0.11 1.32 -19.04
C ALA A 56 0.11 -0.21 -18.95
N VAL A 57 -0.77 -0.84 -19.72
CA VAL A 57 -0.93 -2.30 -19.76
C VAL A 57 -0.64 -2.79 -21.16
N TYR A 58 0.40 -3.61 -21.28
CA TYR A 58 0.67 -4.36 -22.50
C TYR A 58 -0.11 -5.67 -22.42
N PRO A 59 -1.16 -5.84 -23.24
CA PRO A 59 -2.04 -7.00 -23.13
C PRO A 59 -1.32 -8.27 -23.58
N LEU A 60 -1.55 -9.36 -22.85
CA LEU A 60 -1.06 -10.69 -23.19
C LEU A 60 -2.21 -11.69 -23.17
N ALA A 61 -2.09 -12.74 -23.99
CA ALA A 61 -2.99 -13.87 -23.91
C ALA A 61 -2.87 -14.58 -22.54
N LYS A 62 -3.95 -15.20 -22.06
CA LYS A 62 -3.98 -15.88 -20.75
C LYS A 62 -2.96 -17.01 -20.65
N ASP A 63 -2.64 -17.63 -21.78
CA ASP A 63 -1.71 -18.76 -21.97
C ASP A 63 -0.33 -18.30 -22.48
N ALA A 64 -0.04 -17.00 -22.42
CA ALA A 64 1.24 -16.44 -22.84
C ALA A 64 2.41 -17.12 -22.10
N SER A 65 3.42 -17.52 -22.86
CA SER A 65 4.61 -18.17 -22.33
C SER A 65 5.44 -17.23 -21.45
N ASN A 66 6.36 -17.77 -20.67
CA ASN A 66 7.30 -16.95 -19.91
C ASN A 66 8.20 -16.10 -20.82
N ALA A 67 8.51 -16.59 -22.01
CA ALA A 67 9.28 -15.84 -23.01
C ALA A 67 8.49 -14.61 -23.48
N ASP A 68 7.21 -14.78 -23.83
CA ASP A 68 6.33 -13.66 -24.23
C ASP A 68 6.21 -12.61 -23.13
N LYS A 69 6.10 -13.04 -21.86
CA LYS A 69 6.03 -12.14 -20.71
C LYS A 69 7.30 -11.33 -20.52
N LEU A 70 8.47 -11.97 -20.71
CA LEU A 70 9.76 -11.28 -20.62
C LEU A 70 9.95 -10.29 -21.76
N GLU A 71 9.57 -10.67 -23.00
CA GLU A 71 9.63 -9.78 -24.16
C GLU A 71 8.71 -8.56 -23.98
N ALA A 72 7.48 -8.80 -23.54
CA ALA A 72 6.52 -7.74 -23.23
C ALA A 72 7.02 -6.79 -22.13
N ALA A 73 7.62 -7.34 -21.08
CA ALA A 73 8.20 -6.53 -20.00
C ALA A 73 9.36 -5.68 -20.52
N ALA A 74 10.29 -6.26 -21.30
CA ALA A 74 11.40 -5.54 -21.89
C ALA A 74 10.94 -4.46 -22.88
N LYS A 75 9.87 -4.73 -23.64
CA LYS A 75 9.26 -3.73 -24.53
C LYS A 75 8.67 -2.59 -23.73
N LEU A 76 7.87 -2.89 -22.70
CA LEU A 76 7.21 -1.89 -21.87
C LEU A 76 8.23 -1.02 -21.12
N GLU A 77 9.34 -1.62 -20.65
CA GLU A 77 10.43 -0.89 -20.01
C GLU A 77 11.10 0.10 -20.97
N ARG A 78 11.36 -0.32 -22.22
CA ARG A 78 11.91 0.59 -23.25
C ARG A 78 10.94 1.72 -23.59
N ASP A 79 9.66 1.39 -23.79
CA ASP A 79 8.64 2.37 -24.18
C ASP A 79 8.36 3.39 -23.08
N THR A 80 8.58 3.02 -21.81
CA THR A 80 8.40 3.91 -20.65
C THR A 80 9.66 4.68 -20.24
N ALA A 81 10.83 4.33 -20.77
CA ALA A 81 12.12 4.90 -20.34
C ALA A 81 12.21 6.44 -20.47
N SER A 82 11.52 7.03 -21.45
CA SER A 82 11.47 8.48 -21.68
C SER A 82 10.23 9.15 -21.12
N ILE A 83 9.30 8.38 -20.53
CA ILE A 83 8.03 8.92 -19.99
C ILE A 83 8.26 9.42 -18.57
N ASN A 84 7.98 10.70 -18.37
CA ASN A 84 8.09 11.38 -17.08
C ASN A 84 6.80 12.09 -16.65
N SER A 85 5.69 11.81 -17.34
CA SER A 85 4.39 12.39 -17.04
C SER A 85 3.27 11.35 -17.10
N CYS A 86 2.26 11.55 -16.28
CA CYS A 86 1.10 10.67 -16.25
C CYS A 86 0.33 10.65 -17.57
N ASP A 87 0.20 11.81 -18.21
CA ASP A 87 -0.47 11.90 -19.51
C ASP A 87 0.29 11.10 -20.57
N GLY A 88 1.63 11.13 -20.55
CA GLY A 88 2.47 10.30 -21.42
C GLY A 88 2.24 8.80 -21.20
N LEU A 89 2.13 8.36 -19.94
CA LEU A 89 1.86 6.96 -19.63
C LEU A 89 0.44 6.55 -20.03
N VAL A 90 -0.55 7.43 -19.86
CA VAL A 90 -1.93 7.20 -20.30
C VAL A 90 -2.01 7.11 -21.83
N ALA A 91 -1.29 7.97 -22.56
CA ALA A 91 -1.23 7.91 -24.03
C ALA A 91 -0.58 6.60 -24.51
N LEU A 92 0.48 6.14 -23.84
CA LEU A 92 1.09 4.84 -24.12
C LEU A 92 0.08 3.69 -23.89
N ASN A 93 -0.69 3.73 -22.79
CA ASN A 93 -1.72 2.73 -22.53
C ASN A 93 -2.77 2.67 -23.66
N GLN A 94 -3.19 3.83 -24.15
CA GLN A 94 -4.13 3.92 -25.26
C GLN A 94 -3.55 3.31 -26.55
N SER A 95 -2.26 3.53 -26.81
CA SER A 95 -1.59 3.00 -28.01
C SER A 95 -1.49 1.47 -28.01
N TYR A 96 -1.48 0.84 -26.82
CA TYR A 96 -1.50 -0.62 -26.72
C TYR A 96 -2.88 -1.24 -26.90
N GLY A 97 -3.94 -0.45 -26.88
CA GLY A 97 -5.30 -0.94 -27.15
C GLY A 97 -5.80 -1.98 -26.15
N SER A 98 -5.29 -1.97 -24.92
CA SER A 98 -5.65 -2.95 -23.88
C SER A 98 -7.12 -2.88 -23.44
N GLY A 99 -7.83 -1.79 -23.76
CA GLY A 99 -9.18 -1.51 -23.26
C GLY A 99 -9.25 -1.20 -21.76
N ILE A 100 -8.11 -1.22 -21.08
CA ILE A 100 -8.03 -0.99 -19.63
C ILE A 100 -7.83 0.51 -19.36
N GLN A 101 -8.53 1.03 -18.36
CA GLN A 101 -8.42 2.44 -17.99
C GLN A 101 -6.98 2.77 -17.57
N GLY A 102 -6.36 3.74 -18.25
CA GLY A 102 -4.98 4.16 -18.01
C GLY A 102 -4.80 5.11 -16.83
N LEU A 103 -5.87 5.75 -16.33
CA LEU A 103 -5.80 6.72 -15.23
C LEU A 103 -6.81 6.36 -14.15
N ILE A 104 -6.33 6.17 -12.92
CA ILE A 104 -7.13 5.88 -11.72
C ILE A 104 -7.03 7.11 -10.82
N LYS A 105 -8.14 7.84 -10.63
CA LYS A 105 -8.15 9.12 -9.91
C LYS A 105 -8.75 8.97 -8.51
N ASN A 106 -8.13 9.67 -7.55
CA ASN A 106 -8.67 9.87 -6.20
C ASN A 106 -9.14 8.57 -5.53
N VAL A 107 -8.29 7.55 -5.55
CA VAL A 107 -8.57 6.26 -4.93
C VAL A 107 -7.82 6.16 -3.61
N ASN A 108 -8.51 5.66 -2.58
CA ASN A 108 -7.87 5.40 -1.29
C ASN A 108 -6.83 4.29 -1.43
N LEU A 109 -5.59 4.53 -1.00
CA LEU A 109 -4.49 3.56 -1.11
C LEU A 109 -4.81 2.26 -0.37
N GLY A 110 -5.53 2.34 0.74
CA GLY A 110 -5.96 1.18 1.51
C GLY A 110 -6.95 0.25 0.81
N SER A 111 -7.60 0.71 -0.27
CA SER A 111 -8.50 -0.13 -1.08
C SER A 111 -7.78 -1.12 -1.99
N PHE A 112 -6.48 -0.94 -2.22
CA PHE A 112 -5.68 -1.87 -3.01
C PHE A 112 -5.20 -3.06 -2.16
N ASN A 113 -4.84 -4.15 -2.85
CA ASN A 113 -4.16 -5.27 -2.19
C ASN A 113 -2.76 -4.84 -1.70
N ARG A 114 -2.23 -5.54 -0.69
CA ARG A 114 -0.94 -5.20 -0.06
C ARG A 114 0.25 -5.09 -1.01
N PRO A 115 0.43 -5.99 -1.98
CA PRO A 115 1.53 -5.86 -2.94
C PRO A 115 1.48 -4.55 -3.72
N LEU A 116 0.29 -4.11 -4.13
CA LEU A 116 0.12 -2.85 -4.85
C LEU A 116 0.29 -1.63 -3.93
N GLN A 117 -0.19 -1.72 -2.66
CA GLN A 117 0.09 -0.68 -1.66
C GLN A 117 1.59 -0.50 -1.43
N ALA A 118 2.34 -1.59 -1.27
CA ALA A 118 3.79 -1.56 -1.10
C ALA A 118 4.48 -0.91 -2.32
N LEU A 119 4.10 -1.35 -3.53
CA LEU A 119 4.59 -0.75 -4.76
C LEU A 119 4.36 0.77 -4.79
N VAL A 120 3.11 1.20 -4.55
CA VAL A 120 2.75 2.63 -4.60
C VAL A 120 3.49 3.45 -3.55
N ASN A 121 3.77 2.88 -2.37
CA ASN A 121 4.55 3.55 -1.33
C ASN A 121 6.01 3.76 -1.74
N ASP A 122 6.56 2.89 -2.57
CA ASP A 122 7.94 2.99 -3.07
C ASP A 122 8.05 3.87 -4.34
N LEU A 123 6.91 4.20 -4.99
CA LEU A 123 6.91 5.04 -6.19
C LEU A 123 7.27 6.48 -5.88
N LYS A 124 8.14 7.03 -6.71
CA LYS A 124 8.38 8.48 -6.79
C LYS A 124 7.42 9.09 -7.82
N ALA A 125 6.86 10.25 -7.48
CA ALA A 125 5.98 10.97 -8.41
C ALA A 125 6.66 11.22 -9.76
N GLY A 126 5.94 10.96 -10.86
CA GLY A 126 6.44 11.14 -12.22
C GLY A 126 7.46 10.11 -12.71
N VAL A 127 7.73 9.05 -11.93
CA VAL A 127 8.66 7.99 -12.31
C VAL A 127 7.90 6.68 -12.53
N PRO A 128 8.00 6.03 -13.71
CA PRO A 128 7.38 4.75 -13.95
C PRO A 128 7.95 3.65 -13.05
N SER A 129 7.10 2.72 -12.61
CA SER A 129 7.55 1.50 -11.93
C SER A 129 8.30 0.58 -12.89
N LYS A 130 8.94 -0.45 -12.33
CA LYS A 130 9.32 -1.61 -13.13
C LYS A 130 8.07 -2.34 -13.65
N PRO A 131 8.18 -3.05 -14.80
CA PRO A 131 7.08 -3.88 -15.29
C PRO A 131 6.69 -4.98 -14.31
N LEU A 132 5.38 -5.17 -14.12
CA LEU A 132 4.78 -6.18 -13.25
C LEU A 132 3.80 -7.04 -14.02
N SER A 133 3.78 -8.34 -13.71
CA SER A 133 2.87 -9.28 -14.36
C SER A 133 1.53 -9.34 -13.62
N PHE A 134 0.44 -9.16 -14.37
CA PHE A 134 -0.94 -9.31 -13.93
C PHE A 134 -1.69 -10.27 -14.84
N THR A 135 -2.93 -10.59 -14.49
CA THR A 135 -3.80 -11.45 -15.30
C THR A 135 -4.12 -10.86 -16.67
N GLU A 136 -4.16 -9.52 -16.75
CA GLU A 136 -4.47 -8.80 -17.98
C GLU A 136 -3.26 -8.59 -18.90
N GLY A 137 -2.04 -8.86 -18.40
CA GLY A 137 -0.79 -8.62 -19.12
C GLY A 137 0.30 -8.04 -18.24
N ILE A 138 1.26 -7.36 -18.84
CA ILE A 138 2.33 -6.67 -18.14
C ILE A 138 1.94 -5.22 -17.94
N SER A 139 2.11 -4.71 -16.72
CA SER A 139 1.70 -3.36 -16.36
C SER A 139 2.85 -2.55 -15.75
N VAL A 140 2.87 -1.26 -16.03
CA VAL A 140 3.71 -0.25 -15.38
C VAL A 140 2.80 0.79 -14.76
N PHE A 141 3.15 1.25 -13.56
CA PHE A 141 2.43 2.26 -12.81
C PHE A 141 3.28 3.51 -12.61
N MET A 142 2.64 4.66 -12.48
CA MET A 142 3.26 5.94 -12.14
C MET A 142 2.36 6.67 -11.14
N LEU A 143 2.95 7.15 -10.05
CA LEU A 143 2.24 7.99 -9.10
C LEU A 143 2.14 9.41 -9.68
N CYS A 144 0.89 9.88 -9.84
CA CYS A 144 0.59 11.21 -10.35
C CYS A 144 0.40 12.22 -9.22
N ASP A 145 -0.36 11.81 -8.20
CA ASP A 145 -0.67 12.65 -7.05
C ASP A 145 -0.90 11.80 -5.81
N ARG A 146 -0.59 12.39 -4.65
CA ARG A 146 -0.83 11.80 -3.33
C ARG A 146 -1.24 12.88 -2.36
N ILE A 147 -2.40 12.72 -1.78
CA ILE A 147 -2.96 13.59 -0.76
C ILE A 147 -3.09 12.78 0.53
N SER A 148 -2.26 13.10 1.51
CA SER A 148 -2.35 12.49 2.85
C SER A 148 -3.30 13.30 3.73
N PRO A 149 -4.14 12.64 4.56
CA PRO A 149 -5.00 13.34 5.49
C PRO A 149 -4.15 14.13 6.50
N LYS A 150 -4.59 15.35 6.81
CA LYS A 150 -3.95 16.15 7.86
C LYS A 150 -4.24 15.51 9.21
N ILE A 151 -3.20 15.24 9.97
CA ILE A 151 -3.32 14.80 11.36
C ILE A 151 -3.39 16.06 12.22
N THR A 152 -4.50 16.23 12.91
CA THR A 152 -4.61 17.21 13.99
C THR A 152 -4.27 16.50 15.28
N LEU A 153 -3.08 16.76 15.83
CA LEU A 153 -2.73 16.29 17.15
C LEU A 153 -3.54 17.07 18.18
N PRO A 154 -4.05 16.43 19.24
CA PRO A 154 -4.65 17.14 20.35
C PRO A 154 -3.60 18.09 20.96
N PRO A 155 -4.03 19.22 21.56
CA PRO A 155 -3.13 20.13 22.26
C PRO A 155 -2.31 19.36 23.31
N ARG A 156 -1.05 19.77 23.50
CA ARG A 156 -0.13 19.12 24.44
C ARG A 156 -0.71 18.99 25.84
N ASP A 157 -1.50 19.98 26.25
CA ASP A 157 -2.11 20.05 27.58
C ASP A 157 -3.19 18.97 27.76
N GLU A 158 -3.97 18.64 26.71
CA GLU A 158 -4.95 17.55 26.76
C GLU A 158 -4.26 16.18 26.85
N VAL A 159 -3.15 15.98 26.11
CA VAL A 159 -2.39 14.74 26.17
C VAL A 159 -1.78 14.54 27.56
N LEU A 160 -1.22 15.59 28.14
CA LEU A 160 -0.66 15.56 29.49
C LEU A 160 -1.76 15.27 30.53
N GLN A 161 -2.95 15.85 30.39
CA GLN A 161 -4.06 15.63 31.34
C GLN A 161 -4.52 14.16 31.28
N VAL A 162 -4.69 13.58 30.11
CA VAL A 162 -5.07 12.16 29.96
C VAL A 162 -3.99 11.22 30.53
N GLU A 163 -2.72 11.53 30.36
CA GLU A 163 -1.63 10.75 30.95
C GLU A 163 -1.58 10.88 32.47
N PHE A 164 -1.79 12.08 33.02
CA PHE A 164 -1.91 12.32 34.45
C PHE A 164 -3.07 11.54 35.06
N ASP A 165 -4.25 11.61 34.45
CA ASP A 165 -5.45 10.92 34.97
C ASP A 165 -5.25 9.39 34.96
N LYS A 166 -4.54 8.83 34.00
CA LYS A 166 -4.18 7.40 33.99
C LYS A 166 -3.26 7.00 35.14
N ILE A 167 -2.33 7.87 35.52
CA ILE A 167 -1.36 7.58 36.58
C ILE A 167 -2.03 7.67 37.98
N PHE A 168 -3.00 8.57 38.16
CA PHE A 168 -3.63 8.81 39.45
C PHE A 168 -4.98 8.09 39.66
N ALA A 169 -5.49 7.40 38.63
CA ALA A 169 -6.72 6.60 38.72
C ALA A 169 -6.47 5.11 39.02
N SER A 170 -5.22 4.72 39.30
CA SER A 170 -4.81 3.34 39.62
C SER A 170 -4.63 3.10 41.10
#